data_eee90d2aa5f0337aba0376b0c7e1a41f
#
_entry.id   eee90d2aa5f0337aba0376b0c7e1a41f
#
_cell.length_a   1.000
_cell.length_b   1.000
_cell.length_c   1.000
_cell.angle_alpha   90.00
_cell.angle_beta   90.00
_cell.angle_gamma   90.00
#
_symmetry.space_group_name_H-M   'P 1'
#
loop_
_entity.id
_entity.type
_entity.pdbx_description
1 polymer ?
#
loop_
_entity_poly.entity_id
_entity_poly.type
_entity_poly.pdbx_seq_one_letter_code
_entity_poly.pdbx_strand_id
1 'polypeptide(L)'
;MTRAKTEQTKHTPWFAKAGAACSIVPISRFVGQSIFALKGGGYGCLFSLTGVDEEGLTEQELDARIRQIEGALRTLPEGSCLYQYTRVMSGFDLPRQKPYANEVTEAFASDRLLFLQKSAAFRRVDLHWCLTLEPSKLKAFDRKPEENAVGTSRMLSDLEKTATLLTGHLESSLGLELLDKNETFQFFSYLFNLEEWAGRDQLRSDTGVDRQIVRVPSHGTAITFKSVSGTSRCSP
;
A
#
# COMPACT_ATOMS: atom_id res chain seq x y z
N MET A 1 -10.33 7.65 53.62
CA MET A 1 -10.21 8.54 52.42
C MET A 1 -10.03 7.69 51.18
N THR A 2 -11.14 7.43 50.49
CA THR A 2 -11.19 6.52 49.32
C THR A 2 -10.97 7.37 48.07
N ARG A 3 -9.84 7.16 47.41
CA ARG A 3 -9.51 7.83 46.13
C ARG A 3 -10.42 7.26 45.06
N ALA A 4 -11.35 8.07 44.54
CA ALA A 4 -12.14 7.75 43.36
C ALA A 4 -11.22 7.57 42.17
N LYS A 5 -11.20 6.35 41.59
CA LYS A 5 -10.60 6.07 40.28
C LYS A 5 -11.42 6.81 39.23
N THR A 6 -10.88 7.88 38.67
CA THR A 6 -11.44 8.55 37.50
C THR A 6 -11.28 7.57 36.32
N GLU A 7 -12.37 6.93 35.93
CA GLU A 7 -12.42 6.17 34.67
C GLU A 7 -12.21 7.16 33.52
N GLN A 8 -11.01 7.14 32.96
CA GLN A 8 -10.75 7.81 31.71
C GLN A 8 -11.58 7.12 30.63
N THR A 9 -12.68 7.72 30.25
CA THR A 9 -13.47 7.34 29.07
C THR A 9 -12.55 7.40 27.86
N LYS A 10 -12.15 6.22 27.34
CA LYS A 10 -11.43 6.09 26.05
C LYS A 10 -12.25 6.82 25.01
N HIS A 11 -11.76 7.96 24.56
CA HIS A 11 -12.41 8.75 23.52
C HIS A 11 -12.37 7.96 22.21
N THR A 12 -13.44 7.22 21.94
CA THR A 12 -13.57 6.49 20.67
C THR A 12 -13.79 7.52 19.57
N PRO A 13 -12.91 7.56 18.53
CA PRO A 13 -13.07 8.50 17.43
C PRO A 13 -14.45 8.38 16.77
N TRP A 14 -15.01 9.51 16.31
CA TRP A 14 -16.36 9.56 15.74
C TRP A 14 -16.55 8.58 14.56
N PHE A 15 -15.50 8.37 13.75
CA PHE A 15 -15.52 7.45 12.60
C PHE A 15 -15.64 5.97 13.03
N ALA A 16 -15.11 5.60 14.21
CA ALA A 16 -15.26 4.25 14.74
C ALA A 16 -16.66 4.01 15.32
N LYS A 17 -17.35 5.08 15.74
CA LYS A 17 -18.74 5.00 16.23
C LYS A 17 -19.76 4.99 15.09
N ALA A 18 -19.43 5.59 13.95
CA ALA A 18 -20.37 5.79 12.86
C ALA A 18 -20.67 4.52 12.03
N GLY A 19 -19.87 3.44 12.20
CA GLY A 19 -20.04 2.22 11.40
C GLY A 19 -19.85 2.42 9.89
N ALA A 20 -19.39 3.61 9.48
CA ALA A 20 -19.19 3.95 8.08
C ALA A 20 -18.00 3.18 7.49
N ALA A 21 -18.11 2.74 6.24
CA ALA A 21 -17.03 2.01 5.55
C ALA A 21 -15.70 2.80 5.53
N CYS A 22 -15.75 4.13 5.48
CA CYS A 22 -14.57 4.98 5.61
C CYS A 22 -13.81 4.81 6.95
N SER A 23 -14.44 4.26 8.01
CA SER A 23 -13.78 4.00 9.28
C SER A 23 -12.69 2.92 9.17
N ILE A 24 -12.83 2.02 8.19
CA ILE A 24 -11.90 0.91 7.94
C ILE A 24 -10.62 1.43 7.26
N VAL A 25 -10.71 2.53 6.49
CA VAL A 25 -9.55 3.13 5.81
C VAL A 25 -8.63 3.77 6.84
N PRO A 26 -7.39 3.31 6.98
CA PRO A 26 -6.47 3.85 7.99
C PRO A 26 -5.92 5.24 7.62
N ILE A 27 -6.00 5.65 6.36
CA ILE A 27 -5.45 6.89 5.85
C ILE A 27 -6.37 8.06 6.15
N SER A 28 -5.82 9.15 6.70
CA SER A 28 -6.57 10.39 6.98
C SER A 28 -6.35 11.45 5.89
N ARG A 29 -5.10 11.67 5.50
CA ARG A 29 -4.71 12.69 4.51
C ARG A 29 -3.32 12.40 3.96
N PHE A 30 -2.97 12.98 2.82
CA PHE A 30 -1.59 13.03 2.33
C PHE A 30 -0.83 14.21 2.94
N VAL A 31 0.46 13.98 3.19
CA VAL A 31 1.41 14.97 3.69
C VAL A 31 2.58 15.02 2.71
N GLY A 32 2.62 16.05 1.89
CA GLY A 32 3.61 16.12 0.80
C GLY A 32 3.22 15.28 -0.41
N GLN A 33 4.21 14.72 -1.12
CA GLN A 33 4.00 14.04 -2.41
C GLN A 33 3.82 12.53 -2.29
N SER A 34 4.44 11.88 -1.30
CA SER A 34 4.48 10.41 -1.22
C SER A 34 4.13 9.85 0.15
N ILE A 35 3.88 10.71 1.15
CA ILE A 35 3.60 10.30 2.51
C ILE A 35 2.14 10.56 2.85
N PHE A 36 1.53 9.62 3.54
CA PHE A 36 0.19 9.76 4.11
C PHE A 36 0.22 9.67 5.64
N ALA A 37 -0.72 10.37 6.27
CA ALA A 37 -0.95 10.31 7.70
C ALA A 37 -1.99 9.25 8.02
N LEU A 38 -1.78 8.51 9.10
CA LEU A 38 -2.69 7.48 9.61
C LEU A 38 -3.69 8.08 10.61
N LYS A 39 -4.92 7.53 10.65
CA LYS A 39 -5.97 7.93 11.61
C LYS A 39 -5.60 7.63 13.06
N GLY A 40 -4.83 6.59 13.28
CA GLY A 40 -4.31 6.20 14.60
C GLY A 40 -3.11 7.01 15.08
N GLY A 41 -2.66 7.97 14.28
CA GLY A 41 -1.38 8.66 14.44
C GLY A 41 -0.27 7.94 13.66
N GLY A 42 0.82 8.65 13.40
CA GLY A 42 1.90 8.14 12.56
C GLY A 42 1.73 8.43 11.07
N TYR A 43 2.67 7.93 10.31
CA TYR A 43 2.79 8.17 8.87
C TYR A 43 3.11 6.89 8.13
N GLY A 44 2.85 6.87 6.83
CA GLY A 44 3.23 5.78 5.94
C GLY A 44 3.57 6.26 4.54
N CYS A 45 4.27 5.41 3.81
CA CYS A 45 4.53 5.56 2.38
C CYS A 45 4.37 4.22 1.68
N LEU A 46 4.17 4.27 0.38
CA LEU A 46 3.93 3.08 -0.44
C LEU A 46 4.98 3.00 -1.53
N PHE A 47 5.48 1.78 -1.77
CA PHE A 47 6.42 1.48 -2.83
C PHE A 47 5.81 0.45 -3.78
N SER A 48 6.13 0.56 -5.07
CA SER A 48 6.00 -0.53 -6.03
C SER A 48 7.31 -1.31 -6.11
N LEU A 49 7.22 -2.60 -6.42
CA LEU A 49 8.36 -3.47 -6.64
C LEU A 49 8.19 -4.20 -7.97
N THR A 50 9.25 -4.22 -8.76
CA THR A 50 9.31 -5.08 -9.94
C THR A 50 9.57 -6.54 -9.56
N GLY A 51 10.29 -6.75 -8.46
CA GLY A 51 10.71 -8.05 -8.00
C GLY A 51 12.03 -8.52 -8.64
N VAL A 52 12.34 -9.78 -8.41
CA VAL A 52 13.55 -10.43 -8.95
C VAL A 52 13.14 -11.64 -9.77
N ASP A 53 13.66 -11.73 -10.99
CA ASP A 53 13.60 -12.96 -11.76
C ASP A 53 14.77 -13.85 -11.32
N GLU A 54 14.46 -14.93 -10.60
CA GLU A 54 15.47 -15.84 -10.05
C GLU A 54 15.99 -16.84 -11.10
N GLU A 55 15.23 -17.08 -12.18
CA GLU A 55 15.61 -18.10 -13.18
C GLU A 55 16.91 -17.74 -13.92
N GLY A 56 17.26 -16.44 -14.00
CA GLY A 56 18.48 -15.95 -14.63
C GLY A 56 19.67 -15.75 -13.69
N LEU A 57 19.53 -15.99 -12.38
CA LEU A 57 20.55 -15.70 -11.37
C LEU A 57 21.31 -16.94 -10.93
N THR A 58 22.61 -16.77 -10.70
CA THR A 58 23.42 -17.76 -9.99
C THR A 58 23.09 -17.73 -8.49
N GLU A 59 23.37 -18.82 -7.77
CA GLU A 59 23.19 -18.91 -6.32
C GLU A 59 23.92 -17.78 -5.57
N GLN A 60 25.12 -17.42 -6.02
CA GLN A 60 25.90 -16.34 -5.43
C GLN A 60 25.25 -14.95 -5.63
N GLU A 61 24.67 -14.71 -6.81
CA GLU A 61 23.93 -13.47 -7.09
C GLU A 61 22.64 -13.38 -6.27
N LEU A 62 21.93 -14.50 -6.13
CA LEU A 62 20.74 -14.58 -5.28
C LEU A 62 21.07 -14.29 -3.81
N ASP A 63 22.12 -14.92 -3.28
CA ASP A 63 22.61 -14.66 -1.93
C ASP A 63 23.04 -13.20 -1.72
N ALA A 64 23.68 -12.59 -2.70
CA ALA A 64 24.06 -11.20 -2.63
C ALA A 64 22.84 -10.27 -2.54
N ARG A 65 21.79 -10.56 -3.33
CA ARG A 65 20.52 -9.79 -3.28
C ARG A 65 19.80 -9.98 -1.94
N ILE A 66 19.75 -11.20 -1.42
CA ILE A 66 19.16 -11.47 -0.09
C ILE A 66 19.87 -10.66 0.99
N ARG A 67 21.20 -10.66 1.01
CA ARG A 67 21.98 -9.85 1.97
C ARG A 67 21.76 -8.35 1.81
N GLN A 68 21.57 -7.88 0.59
CA GLN A 68 21.26 -6.47 0.33
C GLN A 68 19.88 -6.10 0.90
N ILE A 69 18.86 -6.95 0.70
CA ILE A 69 17.52 -6.76 1.26
C ILE A 69 17.57 -6.78 2.79
N GLU A 70 18.24 -7.78 3.38
CA GLU A 70 18.42 -7.84 4.83
C GLU A 70 19.12 -6.60 5.39
N GLY A 71 20.18 -6.15 4.73
CA GLY A 71 20.91 -4.93 5.10
C GLY A 71 19.99 -3.71 5.09
N ALA A 72 19.19 -3.56 4.04
CA ALA A 72 18.24 -2.45 3.93
C ALA A 72 17.14 -2.53 5.01
N LEU A 73 16.58 -3.70 5.27
CA LEU A 73 15.54 -3.88 6.30
C LEU A 73 16.05 -3.61 7.72
N ARG A 74 17.33 -3.90 8.00
CA ARG A 74 17.97 -3.60 9.30
C ARG A 74 18.14 -2.10 9.57
N THR A 75 18.03 -1.25 8.55
CA THR A 75 18.09 0.22 8.71
C THR A 75 16.76 0.82 9.13
N LEU A 76 15.67 0.03 9.16
CA LEU A 76 14.37 0.51 9.55
C LEU A 76 14.35 0.98 11.00
N PRO A 77 13.81 2.18 11.29
CA PRO A 77 13.72 2.69 12.66
C PRO A 77 12.79 1.85 13.51
N GLU A 78 13.00 1.89 14.83
CA GLU A 78 12.13 1.23 15.80
C GLU A 78 10.68 1.78 15.69
N GLY A 79 9.70 0.88 15.72
CA GLY A 79 8.28 1.21 15.53
C GLY A 79 7.84 1.23 14.07
N SER A 80 8.72 0.86 13.15
CA SER A 80 8.34 0.63 11.75
C SER A 80 7.59 -0.69 11.60
N CYS A 81 6.56 -0.67 10.74
CA CYS A 81 5.92 -1.87 10.23
C CYS A 81 5.98 -1.85 8.70
N LEU A 82 6.42 -2.96 8.12
CA LEU A 82 6.45 -3.17 6.68
C LEU A 82 5.40 -4.21 6.30
N TYR A 83 4.45 -3.79 5.47
CA TYR A 83 3.39 -4.65 4.94
C TYR A 83 3.68 -4.93 3.47
N GLN A 84 3.64 -6.20 3.09
CA GLN A 84 3.71 -6.59 1.69
C GLN A 84 2.32 -6.91 1.15
N TYR A 85 1.97 -6.28 0.04
CA TYR A 85 0.76 -6.57 -0.72
C TYR A 85 1.14 -7.24 -2.03
N THR A 86 0.51 -8.37 -2.29
CA THR A 86 0.64 -9.10 -3.55
C THR A 86 -0.71 -9.07 -4.26
N ARG A 87 -0.76 -8.42 -5.41
CA ARG A 87 -1.96 -8.34 -6.24
C ARG A 87 -1.80 -9.26 -7.44
N VAL A 88 -2.71 -10.21 -7.58
CA VAL A 88 -2.72 -11.15 -8.70
C VAL A 88 -3.92 -10.81 -9.59
N MET A 89 -3.65 -10.46 -10.84
CA MET A 89 -4.67 -10.10 -11.82
C MET A 89 -4.65 -11.07 -12.99
N SER A 90 -5.84 -11.35 -13.56
CA SER A 90 -6.02 -12.06 -14.82
C SER A 90 -6.35 -11.05 -15.91
N GLY A 91 -6.07 -11.41 -17.19
CA GLY A 91 -6.48 -10.59 -18.32
C GLY A 91 -5.68 -9.29 -18.47
N PHE A 92 -4.36 -9.37 -18.42
CA PHE A 92 -3.48 -8.23 -18.67
C PHE A 92 -3.04 -8.16 -20.13
N ASP A 93 -2.82 -6.93 -20.62
CA ASP A 93 -2.26 -6.71 -21.94
C ASP A 93 -0.75 -6.99 -21.92
N LEU A 94 -0.34 -8.00 -22.66
CA LEU A 94 1.07 -8.26 -22.88
C LEU A 94 1.67 -7.14 -23.76
N PRO A 95 2.82 -6.55 -23.36
CA PRO A 95 3.45 -5.52 -24.16
C PRO A 95 3.80 -6.09 -25.55
N ARG A 96 3.28 -5.44 -26.58
CA ARG A 96 3.59 -5.81 -27.95
C ARG A 96 5.07 -5.52 -28.22
N GLN A 97 5.82 -6.56 -28.57
CA GLN A 97 7.18 -6.38 -29.06
C GLN A 97 7.15 -5.61 -30.39
N LYS A 98 8.30 -5.09 -30.81
CA LYS A 98 8.42 -4.41 -32.09
C LYS A 98 7.91 -5.31 -33.24
N PRO A 99 7.25 -4.73 -34.25
CA PRO A 99 6.76 -5.52 -35.37
C PRO A 99 7.91 -6.27 -36.06
N TYR A 100 7.67 -7.51 -36.39
CA TYR A 100 8.64 -8.31 -37.15
C TYR A 100 8.64 -7.90 -38.60
N ALA A 101 9.82 -7.94 -39.25
CA ALA A 101 9.96 -7.60 -40.67
C ALA A 101 9.28 -8.60 -41.62
N ASN A 102 8.98 -9.81 -41.14
CA ASN A 102 8.35 -10.86 -41.92
C ASN A 102 6.88 -11.00 -41.48
N GLU A 103 5.96 -10.90 -42.45
CA GLU A 103 4.50 -11.01 -42.25
C GLU A 103 4.08 -12.32 -41.59
N VAL A 104 4.70 -13.43 -41.95
CA VAL A 104 4.37 -14.75 -41.38
C VAL A 104 4.77 -14.78 -39.88
N THR A 105 5.96 -14.26 -39.58
CA THR A 105 6.43 -14.17 -38.18
C THR A 105 5.56 -13.23 -37.35
N GLU A 106 5.12 -12.12 -37.95
CA GLU A 106 4.22 -11.17 -37.30
C GLU A 106 2.85 -11.80 -37.01
N ALA A 107 2.29 -12.55 -37.95
CA ALA A 107 1.03 -13.28 -37.77
C ALA A 107 1.15 -14.32 -36.63
N PHE A 108 2.23 -15.12 -36.64
CA PHE A 108 2.50 -16.10 -35.59
C PHE A 108 2.65 -15.45 -34.20
N ALA A 109 3.38 -14.35 -34.10
CA ALA A 109 3.58 -13.62 -32.87
C ALA A 109 2.26 -13.02 -32.35
N SER A 110 1.44 -12.49 -33.25
CA SER A 110 0.11 -11.94 -32.92
C SER A 110 -0.85 -13.02 -32.43
N ASP A 111 -0.91 -14.17 -33.09
CA ASP A 111 -1.73 -15.30 -32.68
C ASP A 111 -1.30 -15.85 -31.31
N ARG A 112 0.02 -15.93 -31.09
CA ARG A 112 0.58 -16.34 -29.79
C ARG A 112 0.19 -15.35 -28.68
N LEU A 113 0.29 -14.05 -28.93
CA LEU A 113 -0.12 -13.02 -27.98
C LEU A 113 -1.60 -13.14 -27.65
N LEU A 114 -2.47 -13.29 -28.64
CA LEU A 114 -3.90 -13.48 -28.43
C LEU A 114 -4.22 -14.75 -27.63
N PHE A 115 -3.50 -15.84 -27.92
CA PHE A 115 -3.62 -17.08 -27.14
C PHE A 115 -3.24 -16.88 -25.68
N LEU A 116 -2.10 -16.20 -25.42
CA LEU A 116 -1.61 -15.93 -24.06
C LEU A 116 -2.57 -15.00 -23.30
N GLN A 117 -3.09 -13.96 -23.94
CA GLN A 117 -4.06 -13.04 -23.35
C GLN A 117 -5.39 -13.71 -22.99
N LYS A 118 -5.84 -14.66 -23.80
CA LYS A 118 -7.06 -15.44 -23.53
C LYS A 118 -6.87 -16.56 -22.52
N SER A 119 -5.62 -16.94 -22.25
CA SER A 119 -5.32 -18.02 -21.32
C SER A 119 -5.50 -17.55 -19.88
N ALA A 120 -6.43 -18.18 -19.15
CA ALA A 120 -6.62 -17.95 -17.71
C ALA A 120 -5.40 -18.39 -16.85
N ALA A 121 -4.41 -19.08 -17.47
CA ALA A 121 -3.21 -19.53 -16.78
C ALA A 121 -2.21 -18.40 -16.53
N PHE A 122 -2.23 -17.35 -17.35
CA PHE A 122 -1.32 -16.21 -17.19
C PHE A 122 -1.93 -15.16 -16.27
N ARG A 123 -1.16 -14.79 -15.24
CA ARG A 123 -1.54 -13.81 -14.26
C ARG A 123 -0.41 -12.81 -14.10
N ARG A 124 -0.78 -11.54 -14.00
CA ARG A 124 0.13 -10.48 -13.59
C ARG A 124 0.18 -10.42 -12.07
N VAL A 125 1.38 -10.36 -11.53
CA VAL A 125 1.61 -10.17 -10.10
C VAL A 125 2.22 -8.79 -9.90
N ASP A 126 1.52 -7.93 -9.18
CA ASP A 126 2.03 -6.64 -8.75
C ASP A 126 2.38 -6.71 -7.26
N LEU A 127 3.58 -6.29 -6.93
CA LEU A 127 4.10 -6.27 -5.57
C LEU A 127 4.16 -4.84 -5.06
N HIS A 128 3.71 -4.63 -3.83
CA HIS A 128 3.80 -3.33 -3.17
C HIS A 128 4.25 -3.51 -1.73
N TRP A 129 5.11 -2.61 -1.26
CA TRP A 129 5.46 -2.49 0.15
C TRP A 129 4.86 -1.22 0.73
N CYS A 130 4.18 -1.35 1.85
CA CYS A 130 3.69 -0.23 2.63
C CYS A 130 4.49 -0.14 3.92
N LEU A 131 5.31 0.89 4.04
CA LEU A 131 6.05 1.18 5.25
C LEU A 131 5.25 2.15 6.10
N THR A 132 5.02 1.81 7.36
CA THR A 132 4.38 2.70 8.33
C THR A 132 5.29 2.90 9.53
N LEU A 133 5.26 4.10 10.08
CA LEU A 133 5.93 4.46 11.32
C LEU A 133 4.88 4.97 12.30
N GLU A 134 4.63 4.21 13.35
CA GLU A 134 3.64 4.54 14.38
C GLU A 134 4.32 5.11 15.62
N PRO A 135 3.68 6.07 16.31
CA PRO A 135 4.20 6.58 17.57
C PRO A 135 4.18 5.45 18.61
N SER A 136 5.29 5.30 19.34
CA SER A 136 5.34 4.34 20.45
C SER A 136 4.20 4.61 21.44
N LYS A 137 3.31 3.64 21.61
CA LYS A 137 2.14 3.75 22.50
C LYS A 137 2.52 4.02 23.95
N LEU A 138 3.72 3.61 24.36
CA LEU A 138 4.25 3.83 25.71
C LEU A 138 4.60 5.30 26.02
N LYS A 139 4.89 6.10 25.00
CA LYS A 139 5.29 7.51 25.16
C LYS A 139 4.15 8.51 24.90
N ALA A 140 2.99 8.04 24.44
CA ALA A 140 1.88 8.94 24.08
C ALA A 140 1.13 9.50 25.33
N PHE A 141 1.22 8.85 26.49
CA PHE A 141 0.47 9.23 27.68
C PHE A 141 1.08 10.39 28.48
N ASP A 142 2.39 10.66 28.33
CA ASP A 142 3.10 11.63 29.17
C ASP A 142 3.54 12.92 28.43
N ARG A 143 3.24 13.06 27.14
CA ARG A 143 3.74 14.19 26.34
C ARG A 143 2.78 15.38 26.36
N LYS A 144 3.35 16.57 26.60
CA LYS A 144 2.66 17.85 26.44
C LYS A 144 2.31 18.10 24.96
N PRO A 145 1.25 18.88 24.64
CA PRO A 145 0.84 19.18 23.27
C PRO A 145 1.94 19.73 22.37
N GLU A 146 2.86 20.52 22.91
CA GLU A 146 4.02 21.09 22.20
C GLU A 146 5.05 20.02 21.83
N GLU A 147 5.29 19.04 22.69
CA GLU A 147 6.18 17.90 22.41
C GLU A 147 5.60 16.97 21.35
N ASN A 148 4.26 16.89 21.26
CA ASN A 148 3.59 16.11 20.21
C ASN A 148 3.83 16.70 18.81
N ALA A 149 3.81 18.03 18.66
CA ALA A 149 4.06 18.68 17.37
C ALA A 149 5.49 18.45 16.88
N VAL A 150 6.48 18.59 17.78
CA VAL A 150 7.89 18.32 17.47
C VAL A 150 8.13 16.84 17.17
N GLY A 151 7.53 15.95 17.95
CA GLY A 151 7.60 14.50 17.73
C GLY A 151 7.01 14.07 16.38
N THR A 152 5.92 14.70 15.98
CA THR A 152 5.24 14.47 14.69
C THR A 152 6.12 14.91 13.51
N SER A 153 6.73 16.11 13.59
CA SER A 153 7.65 16.62 12.56
C SER A 153 8.90 15.76 12.42
N ARG A 154 9.46 15.29 13.54
CA ARG A 154 10.62 14.40 13.54
C ARG A 154 10.28 13.05 12.88
N MET A 155 9.15 12.46 13.24
CA MET A 155 8.69 11.19 12.67
C MET A 155 8.50 11.28 11.15
N LEU A 156 7.94 12.38 10.65
CA LEU A 156 7.81 12.65 9.23
C LEU A 156 9.18 12.68 8.55
N SER A 157 10.13 13.46 9.10
CA SER A 157 11.49 13.53 8.56
C SER A 157 12.23 12.19 8.61
N ASP A 158 12.03 11.40 9.66
CA ASP A 158 12.64 10.08 9.79
C ASP A 158 12.05 9.10 8.76
N LEU A 159 10.74 9.16 8.49
CA LEU A 159 10.12 8.35 7.45
C LEU A 159 10.59 8.75 6.04
N GLU A 160 10.71 10.05 5.74
CA GLU A 160 11.22 10.55 4.46
C GLU A 160 12.65 10.06 4.20
N LYS A 161 13.53 10.17 5.20
CA LYS A 161 14.90 9.66 5.12
C LYS A 161 14.93 8.14 4.91
N THR A 162 14.10 7.42 5.66
CA THR A 162 14.02 5.96 5.56
C THR A 162 13.54 5.54 4.18
N ALA A 163 12.51 6.21 3.64
CA ALA A 163 12.00 5.94 2.30
C ALA A 163 13.08 6.16 1.23
N THR A 164 13.81 7.28 1.33
CA THR A 164 14.91 7.59 0.41
C THR A 164 16.03 6.57 0.50
N LEU A 165 16.43 6.16 1.71
CA LEU A 165 17.46 5.14 1.91
C LEU A 165 17.03 3.78 1.34
N LEU A 166 15.81 3.34 1.61
CA LEU A 166 15.28 2.07 1.06
C LEU A 166 15.27 2.07 -0.45
N THR A 167 14.78 3.15 -1.07
CA THR A 167 14.78 3.29 -2.53
C THR A 167 16.20 3.21 -3.07
N GLY A 168 17.14 4.01 -2.53
CA GLY A 168 18.52 4.01 -2.98
C GLY A 168 19.25 2.66 -2.82
N HIS A 169 18.89 1.87 -1.79
CA HIS A 169 19.49 0.56 -1.59
C HIS A 169 18.86 -0.54 -2.46
N LEU A 170 17.56 -0.46 -2.75
CA LEU A 170 16.80 -1.57 -3.34
C LEU A 170 16.29 -1.30 -4.77
N GLU A 171 16.44 -0.07 -5.29
CA GLU A 171 16.06 0.27 -6.67
C GLU A 171 16.72 -0.67 -7.69
N SER A 172 18.05 -0.84 -7.60
CA SER A 172 18.81 -1.66 -8.56
C SER A 172 18.58 -3.17 -8.38
N SER A 173 18.20 -3.63 -7.18
CA SER A 173 18.08 -5.07 -6.88
C SER A 173 16.66 -5.60 -6.95
N LEU A 174 15.68 -4.80 -6.54
CA LEU A 174 14.25 -5.17 -6.51
C LEU A 174 13.39 -4.31 -7.45
N GLY A 175 13.94 -3.26 -8.06
CA GLY A 175 13.14 -2.24 -8.75
C GLY A 175 12.17 -1.55 -7.79
N LEU A 176 12.65 -1.18 -6.58
CA LEU A 176 11.84 -0.49 -5.58
C LEU A 176 11.66 0.96 -5.97
N GLU A 177 10.42 1.40 -6.12
CA GLU A 177 10.06 2.76 -6.49
C GLU A 177 9.06 3.35 -5.48
N LEU A 178 9.32 4.56 -4.98
CA LEU A 178 8.43 5.26 -4.06
C LEU A 178 7.27 5.88 -4.85
N LEU A 179 6.06 5.47 -4.55
CA LEU A 179 4.86 5.95 -5.23
C LEU A 179 4.47 7.36 -4.78
N ASP A 180 3.94 8.13 -5.73
CA ASP A 180 3.37 9.44 -5.45
C ASP A 180 1.98 9.34 -4.77
N LYS A 181 1.42 10.49 -4.37
CA LYS A 181 0.12 10.57 -3.69
C LYS A 181 -1.04 10.07 -4.55
N ASN A 182 -0.98 10.25 -5.89
CA ASN A 182 -2.05 9.82 -6.79
C ASN A 182 -1.98 8.31 -7.01
N GLU A 183 -0.79 7.78 -7.22
CA GLU A 183 -0.54 6.33 -7.36
C GLU A 183 -0.90 5.59 -6.07
N THR A 184 -0.48 6.13 -4.92
CA THR A 184 -0.84 5.61 -3.60
C THR A 184 -2.35 5.64 -3.38
N PHE A 185 -3.02 6.73 -3.77
CA PHE A 185 -4.48 6.83 -3.69
C PHE A 185 -5.17 5.80 -4.59
N GLN A 186 -4.70 5.63 -5.82
CA GLN A 186 -5.23 4.63 -6.76
C GLN A 186 -5.06 3.20 -6.24
N PHE A 187 -3.89 2.89 -5.66
CA PHE A 187 -3.65 1.59 -5.05
C PHE A 187 -4.64 1.29 -3.92
N PHE A 188 -4.83 2.22 -2.98
CA PHE A 188 -5.78 2.01 -1.88
C PHE A 188 -7.22 2.01 -2.36
N SER A 189 -7.58 2.83 -3.35
CA SER A 189 -8.91 2.81 -3.96
C SER A 189 -9.21 1.45 -4.58
N TYR A 190 -8.24 0.86 -5.29
CA TYR A 190 -8.36 -0.50 -5.80
C TYR A 190 -8.46 -1.54 -4.67
N LEU A 191 -7.61 -1.45 -3.65
CA LEU A 191 -7.56 -2.41 -2.54
C LEU A 191 -8.90 -2.51 -1.79
N PHE A 192 -9.57 -1.39 -1.60
CA PHE A 192 -10.84 -1.34 -0.89
C PHE A 192 -12.06 -1.65 -1.76
N ASN A 193 -12.01 -1.37 -3.05
CA ASN A 193 -13.16 -1.59 -3.94
C ASN A 193 -13.01 -2.85 -4.80
N LEU A 194 -11.79 -3.38 -4.99
CA LEU A 194 -11.46 -4.58 -5.78
C LEU A 194 -11.93 -4.52 -7.25
N GLU A 195 -12.16 -3.31 -7.77
CA GLU A 195 -12.62 -3.07 -9.13
C GLU A 195 -11.53 -2.32 -9.91
N GLU A 196 -11.26 -2.74 -11.14
CA GLU A 196 -10.18 -2.16 -11.96
C GLU A 196 -10.34 -0.66 -12.22
N TRP A 197 -11.58 -0.18 -12.34
CA TRP A 197 -11.85 1.23 -12.56
C TRP A 197 -11.52 2.10 -11.34
N ALA A 198 -11.56 1.55 -10.13
CA ALA A 198 -11.23 2.28 -8.91
C ALA A 198 -9.77 2.80 -8.90
N GLY A 199 -8.85 2.07 -9.55
CA GLY A 199 -7.46 2.49 -9.71
C GLY A 199 -7.23 3.62 -10.73
N ARG A 200 -8.29 4.12 -11.40
CA ARG A 200 -8.19 5.24 -12.35
C ARG A 200 -8.65 6.58 -11.79
N ASP A 201 -9.11 6.59 -10.55
CA ASP A 201 -9.57 7.79 -9.90
C ASP A 201 -8.43 8.75 -9.60
N GLN A 202 -8.73 10.04 -9.69
CA GLN A 202 -7.81 11.08 -9.27
C GLN A 202 -8.16 11.59 -7.88
N LEU A 203 -7.13 11.83 -7.07
CA LEU A 203 -7.27 12.42 -5.75
C LEU A 203 -7.82 13.84 -5.85
N ARG A 204 -8.90 14.13 -5.15
CA ARG A 204 -9.50 15.44 -5.01
C ARG A 204 -9.03 16.11 -3.73
N SER A 205 -8.82 17.43 -3.80
CA SER A 205 -8.37 18.21 -2.64
C SER A 205 -9.52 18.66 -1.72
N ASP A 206 -10.75 18.61 -2.19
CA ASP A 206 -11.96 19.13 -1.51
C ASP A 206 -12.62 18.14 -0.54
N THR A 207 -12.23 16.87 -0.62
CA THR A 207 -12.86 15.79 0.14
C THR A 207 -11.81 14.96 0.89
N GLY A 208 -12.14 14.50 2.09
CA GLY A 208 -11.24 13.63 2.87
C GLY A 208 -10.86 12.36 2.09
N VAL A 209 -9.59 11.98 2.17
CA VAL A 209 -9.03 10.84 1.41
C VAL A 209 -9.80 9.54 1.69
N ASP A 210 -10.13 9.28 2.94
CA ASP A 210 -10.88 8.11 3.38
C ASP A 210 -12.27 8.00 2.75
N ARG A 211 -12.93 9.13 2.51
CA ARG A 211 -14.25 9.18 1.84
C ARG A 211 -14.16 8.98 0.33
N GLN A 212 -13.01 9.29 -0.25
CA GLN A 212 -12.78 9.09 -1.68
C GLN A 212 -12.39 7.65 -1.99
N ILE A 213 -11.62 7.00 -1.08
CA ILE A 213 -11.16 5.62 -1.26
C ILE A 213 -12.33 4.63 -1.25
N VAL A 214 -13.25 4.76 -0.28
CA VAL A 214 -14.37 3.83 -0.19
C VAL A 214 -15.57 4.41 -0.93
N ARG A 215 -15.94 3.76 -2.02
CA ARG A 215 -17.18 4.07 -2.73
C ARG A 215 -18.31 3.17 -2.21
N VAL A 216 -19.41 3.80 -1.83
CA VAL A 216 -20.65 3.05 -1.59
C VAL A 216 -21.20 2.67 -2.96
N PRO A 217 -21.37 1.38 -3.26
CA PRO A 217 -22.02 0.97 -4.50
C PRO A 217 -23.39 1.65 -4.61
N SER A 218 -23.66 2.30 -5.73
CA SER A 218 -24.96 2.97 -5.98
C SER A 218 -26.15 2.01 -6.04
N HIS A 219 -25.91 0.71 -5.98
CA HIS A 219 -26.90 -0.36 -6.12
C HIS A 219 -26.72 -1.41 -5.02
N GLY A 220 -26.91 -1.08 -3.75
CA GLY A 220 -27.22 -2.03 -2.67
C GLY A 220 -26.43 -3.36 -2.59
N THR A 221 -25.25 -3.42 -3.20
CA THR A 221 -24.42 -4.62 -3.18
C THR A 221 -23.68 -4.70 -1.85
N ALA A 222 -23.93 -5.73 -1.07
CA ALA A 222 -23.25 -5.97 0.18
C ALA A 222 -21.76 -6.20 -0.09
N ILE A 223 -20.89 -5.42 0.58
CA ILE A 223 -19.45 -5.65 0.56
C ILE A 223 -19.17 -6.93 1.34
N THR A 224 -18.69 -7.97 0.67
CA THR A 224 -18.32 -9.23 1.31
C THR A 224 -16.81 -9.27 1.52
N PHE A 225 -16.39 -9.16 2.76
CA PHE A 225 -14.97 -9.39 3.12
C PHE A 225 -14.77 -10.88 3.37
N LYS A 226 -13.90 -11.52 2.59
CA LYS A 226 -13.42 -12.88 2.89
C LYS A 226 -12.21 -12.75 3.82
N SER A 227 -12.40 -13.06 5.09
CA SER A 227 -11.26 -13.27 6.00
C SER A 227 -10.79 -14.72 5.88
N VAL A 228 -9.54 -14.97 6.27
CA VAL A 228 -8.96 -16.33 6.32
C VAL A 228 -9.77 -17.27 7.26
N SER A 229 -10.58 -16.70 8.15
CA SER A 229 -11.37 -17.42 9.16
C SER A 229 -12.88 -17.50 8.88
N GLY A 230 -13.36 -16.99 7.75
CA GLY A 230 -14.78 -17.04 7.41
C GLY A 230 -15.29 -15.85 6.62
N THR A 231 -16.50 -15.97 6.10
CA THR A 231 -17.19 -14.92 5.35
C THR A 231 -18.08 -14.14 6.31
N SER A 232 -17.72 -12.88 6.61
CA SER A 232 -18.64 -11.98 7.32
C SER A 232 -19.39 -11.12 6.32
N ARG A 233 -20.72 -11.15 6.40
CA ARG A 233 -21.59 -10.25 5.62
C ARG A 233 -21.87 -9.02 6.48
N CYS A 234 -21.47 -7.84 6.01
CA CYS A 234 -22.04 -6.61 6.52
C CYS A 234 -23.29 -6.28 5.70
N SER A 235 -24.45 -6.32 6.31
CA SER A 235 -25.68 -5.78 5.73
C SER A 235 -25.69 -4.26 5.84
N PRO A 236 -26.37 -3.54 4.92
CA PRO A 236 -26.43 -2.09 4.90
C PRO A 236 -27.04 -1.47 6.15
#